data_54e4623660b25b14aaefe3d93924a3a7
#
_entry.id   54e4623660b25b14aaefe3d93924a3a7
#
_cell.length_a   1.000
_cell.length_b   1.000
_cell.length_c   1.000
_cell.angle_alpha   90.00
_cell.angle_beta   90.00
_cell.angle_gamma   90.00
#
_symmetry.space_group_name_H-M   'P 1'
#
loop_
_entity.id
_entity.type
_entity.pdbx_description
1 polymer ?
#
loop_
_entity_poly.entity_id
_entity_poly.type
_entity_poly.pdbx_seq_one_letter_code
_entity_poly.pdbx_strand_id
1 'polypeptide(L)'
;PVAPIDEQQRIADFLDAKCAAIDALVADIQSQIDTLEQYKRSVITETVTKGLNPDAEMKDSGVQWIGDTPAHWGVIRGKYILRYMQKPVRENDGVITCFRDGEVTLRSNRREDGFTMSDKEIGYQGIDVGDLVVHGMDGFAGAIGISDSRGKASPVLNVLDTDQCKRYIMYY
;
A
#
# COMPACT_ATOMS: atom_id res chain seq x y z
N PRO A 1 -22.65 11.98 -43.48
CA PRO A 1 -22.15 11.54 -44.82
C PRO A 1 -21.85 10.04 -44.73
N VAL A 2 -22.23 9.29 -45.77
CA VAL A 2 -21.95 7.87 -45.89
C VAL A 2 -20.97 7.69 -47.02
N ALA A 3 -19.80 7.10 -46.74
CA ALA A 3 -18.79 6.80 -47.74
C ALA A 3 -19.26 5.70 -48.73
N PRO A 4 -18.70 5.58 -49.94
CA PRO A 4 -18.92 4.43 -50.82
C PRO A 4 -18.57 3.10 -50.10
N ILE A 5 -19.22 1.98 -50.47
CA ILE A 5 -19.08 0.72 -49.73
C ILE A 5 -17.65 0.16 -49.67
N ASP A 6 -16.90 0.34 -50.75
CA ASP A 6 -15.51 -0.08 -50.87
C ASP A 6 -14.57 0.78 -49.98
N GLU A 7 -14.93 2.05 -49.77
CA GLU A 7 -14.23 2.91 -48.82
C GLU A 7 -14.57 2.58 -47.39
N GLN A 8 -15.84 2.25 -47.10
CA GLN A 8 -16.26 1.76 -45.77
C GLN A 8 -15.47 0.51 -45.39
N GLN A 9 -15.31 -0.45 -46.30
CA GLN A 9 -14.57 -1.67 -46.03
C GLN A 9 -13.09 -1.36 -45.75
N ARG A 10 -12.44 -0.50 -46.52
CA ARG A 10 -11.04 -0.11 -46.26
C ARG A 10 -10.85 0.62 -44.95
N ILE A 11 -11.83 1.43 -44.54
CA ILE A 11 -11.82 2.12 -43.25
C ILE A 11 -11.97 1.08 -42.12
N ALA A 12 -12.90 0.12 -42.26
CA ALA A 12 -13.10 -0.92 -41.29
C ALA A 12 -11.84 -1.78 -41.08
N ASP A 13 -11.25 -2.28 -42.17
CA ASP A 13 -10.03 -3.08 -42.13
C ASP A 13 -8.84 -2.32 -41.53
N PHE A 14 -8.73 -1.03 -41.83
CA PHE A 14 -7.70 -0.17 -41.21
C PHE A 14 -7.91 0.00 -39.72
N LEU A 15 -9.16 0.25 -39.29
CA LEU A 15 -9.49 0.42 -37.89
C LEU A 15 -9.28 -0.88 -37.13
N ASP A 16 -9.72 -2.01 -37.66
CA ASP A 16 -9.54 -3.33 -37.04
C ASP A 16 -8.05 -3.63 -36.83
N ALA A 17 -7.21 -3.39 -37.82
CA ALA A 17 -5.75 -3.56 -37.69
C ALA A 17 -5.13 -2.62 -36.66
N LYS A 18 -5.57 -1.35 -36.61
CA LYS A 18 -5.07 -0.37 -35.66
C LYS A 18 -5.54 -0.67 -34.23
N CYS A 19 -6.81 -1.00 -34.04
CA CYS A 19 -7.36 -1.36 -32.74
C CYS A 19 -6.67 -2.62 -32.19
N ALA A 20 -6.52 -3.68 -33.02
CA ALA A 20 -5.80 -4.87 -32.58
C ALA A 20 -4.34 -4.60 -32.16
N ALA A 21 -3.64 -3.71 -32.85
CA ALA A 21 -2.30 -3.32 -32.47
C ALA A 21 -2.26 -2.53 -31.15
N ILE A 22 -3.23 -1.66 -30.91
CA ILE A 22 -3.37 -0.91 -29.66
C ILE A 22 -3.70 -1.87 -28.52
N ASP A 23 -4.64 -2.80 -28.70
CA ASP A 23 -5.04 -3.79 -27.70
C ASP A 23 -3.86 -4.69 -27.28
N ALA A 24 -3.05 -5.13 -28.29
CA ALA A 24 -1.83 -5.88 -28.03
C ALA A 24 -0.82 -5.09 -27.18
N LEU A 25 -0.63 -3.80 -27.48
CA LEU A 25 0.25 -2.93 -26.71
C LEU A 25 -0.26 -2.70 -25.27
N VAL A 26 -1.56 -2.52 -25.11
CA VAL A 26 -2.19 -2.39 -23.78
C VAL A 26 -1.97 -3.65 -22.94
N ALA A 27 -2.14 -4.84 -23.56
CA ALA A 27 -1.89 -6.12 -22.89
C ALA A 27 -0.42 -6.29 -22.47
N ASP A 28 0.52 -5.89 -23.33
CA ASP A 28 1.96 -5.94 -23.01
C ASP A 28 2.32 -4.99 -21.85
N ILE A 29 1.83 -3.76 -21.88
CA ILE A 29 2.03 -2.80 -20.78
C ILE A 29 1.45 -3.33 -19.46
N GLN A 30 0.26 -3.93 -19.46
CA GLN A 30 -0.33 -4.53 -18.28
C GLN A 30 0.55 -5.66 -17.71
N SER A 31 1.08 -6.54 -18.58
CA SER A 31 2.00 -7.60 -18.17
C SER A 31 3.30 -7.05 -17.57
N GLN A 32 3.81 -5.94 -18.08
CA GLN A 32 4.97 -5.26 -17.52
C GLN A 32 4.67 -4.67 -16.14
N ILE A 33 3.50 -4.05 -15.94
CA ILE A 33 3.05 -3.53 -14.64
C ILE A 33 2.99 -4.67 -13.61
N ASP A 34 2.34 -5.78 -13.94
CA ASP A 34 2.20 -6.94 -13.06
C ASP A 34 3.58 -7.51 -12.66
N THR A 35 4.52 -7.57 -13.62
CA THR A 35 5.89 -8.01 -13.38
C THR A 35 6.64 -7.08 -12.42
N LEU A 36 6.51 -5.76 -12.61
CA LEU A 36 7.14 -4.77 -11.74
C LEU A 36 6.56 -4.79 -10.33
N GLU A 37 5.27 -5.02 -10.18
CA GLU A 37 4.64 -5.18 -8.86
C GLU A 37 5.16 -6.44 -8.13
N GLN A 38 5.31 -7.55 -8.84
CA GLN A 38 5.90 -8.76 -8.28
C GLN A 38 7.35 -8.54 -7.87
N TYR A 39 8.14 -7.89 -8.72
CA TYR A 39 9.53 -7.54 -8.41
C TYR A 39 9.64 -6.63 -7.18
N LYS A 40 8.80 -5.60 -7.10
CA LYS A 40 8.72 -4.72 -5.92
C LYS A 40 8.49 -5.51 -4.65
N ARG A 41 7.51 -6.43 -4.65
CA ARG A 41 7.21 -7.29 -3.48
C ARG A 41 8.38 -8.20 -3.13
N SER A 42 9.01 -8.81 -4.13
CA SER A 42 10.19 -9.68 -3.93
C SER A 42 11.34 -8.92 -3.28
N VAL A 43 11.68 -7.74 -3.81
CA VAL A 43 12.77 -6.91 -3.25
C VAL A 43 12.47 -6.50 -1.81
N ILE A 44 11.24 -6.08 -1.51
CA ILE A 44 10.85 -5.72 -0.15
C ILE A 44 10.99 -6.94 0.77
N THR A 45 10.36 -8.06 0.42
CA THR A 45 10.39 -9.28 1.26
C THR A 45 11.82 -9.76 1.51
N GLU A 46 12.63 -9.83 0.46
CA GLU A 46 14.02 -10.26 0.59
C GLU A 46 14.82 -9.33 1.49
N THR A 47 14.70 -8.02 1.28
CA THR A 47 15.47 -7.05 2.05
C THR A 47 15.07 -7.02 3.53
N VAL A 48 13.78 -7.10 3.85
CA VAL A 48 13.32 -7.05 5.26
C VAL A 48 13.52 -8.36 6.01
N THR A 49 13.72 -9.50 5.30
CA THR A 49 13.93 -10.80 5.92
C THR A 49 15.39 -11.24 5.90
N LYS A 50 16.15 -10.91 4.85
CA LYS A 50 17.55 -11.36 4.64
C LYS A 50 18.60 -10.26 4.76
N GLY A 51 18.15 -8.98 4.82
CA GLY A 51 19.06 -7.83 4.92
C GLY A 51 19.69 -7.43 3.58
N LEU A 52 20.70 -6.60 3.67
CA LEU A 52 21.38 -6.01 2.50
C LEU A 52 22.72 -6.67 2.18
N ASN A 53 23.24 -7.52 3.08
CA ASN A 53 24.52 -8.20 2.87
C ASN A 53 24.27 -9.62 2.37
N PRO A 54 24.59 -9.94 1.08
CA PRO A 54 24.38 -11.28 0.52
C PRO A 54 25.28 -12.35 1.15
N ASP A 55 26.40 -11.95 1.74
CA ASP A 55 27.37 -12.84 2.36
C ASP A 55 27.11 -13.03 3.87
N ALA A 56 26.00 -12.55 4.41
CA ALA A 56 25.67 -12.69 5.81
C ALA A 56 25.44 -14.18 6.16
N GLU A 57 26.01 -14.60 7.29
CA GLU A 57 25.67 -15.91 7.86
C GLU A 57 24.18 -15.95 8.22
N MET A 58 23.46 -16.99 7.79
CA MET A 58 22.03 -17.13 7.96
C MET A 58 21.70 -18.16 9.03
N LYS A 59 20.55 -18.02 9.68
CA LYS A 59 19.96 -18.99 10.61
C LYS A 59 18.48 -19.11 10.39
N ASP A 60 17.90 -20.26 10.74
CA ASP A 60 16.44 -20.42 10.80
C ASP A 60 15.83 -19.43 11.79
N SER A 61 14.86 -18.66 11.34
CA SER A 61 14.11 -17.72 12.18
C SER A 61 13.19 -18.40 13.20
N GLY A 62 12.91 -19.70 13.04
CA GLY A 62 11.88 -20.43 13.79
C GLY A 62 10.44 -20.07 13.39
N VAL A 63 10.26 -19.29 12.31
CA VAL A 63 8.94 -18.87 11.79
C VAL A 63 8.85 -19.26 10.31
N GLN A 64 8.00 -20.25 10.02
CA GLN A 64 7.91 -20.89 8.71
C GLN A 64 7.77 -19.93 7.52
N TRP A 65 6.98 -18.88 7.65
CA TRP A 65 6.74 -17.92 6.57
C TRP A 65 7.85 -16.87 6.40
N ILE A 66 8.74 -16.71 7.41
CA ILE A 66 9.92 -15.84 7.34
C ILE A 66 11.08 -16.63 6.71
N GLY A 67 11.25 -17.90 7.09
CA GLY A 67 12.38 -18.73 6.70
C GLY A 67 13.67 -18.28 7.38
N ASP A 68 14.79 -18.29 6.64
CA ASP A 68 16.10 -17.90 7.16
C ASP A 68 16.26 -16.39 7.26
N THR A 69 16.94 -15.96 8.33
CA THR A 69 17.30 -14.57 8.61
C THR A 69 18.79 -14.44 8.95
N PRO A 70 19.41 -13.27 8.83
CA PRO A 70 20.81 -13.09 9.27
C PRO A 70 21.01 -13.53 10.72
N ALA A 71 22.09 -14.27 10.96
CA ALA A 71 22.37 -14.92 12.25
C ALA A 71 22.40 -13.94 13.44
N HIS A 72 22.81 -12.69 13.18
CA HIS A 72 22.86 -11.62 14.18
C HIS A 72 21.51 -10.91 14.45
N TRP A 73 20.43 -11.25 13.68
CA TRP A 73 19.12 -10.68 13.91
C TRP A 73 18.35 -11.42 14.99
N GLY A 74 17.53 -10.68 15.75
CA GLY A 74 16.55 -11.25 16.67
C GLY A 74 15.15 -11.25 16.06
N VAL A 75 14.39 -12.32 16.28
CA VAL A 75 12.98 -12.41 15.91
C VAL A 75 12.13 -12.05 17.13
N ILE A 76 11.36 -10.98 17.04
CA ILE A 76 10.55 -10.45 18.15
C ILE A 76 9.11 -10.28 17.66
N ARG A 77 8.14 -10.71 18.48
CA ARG A 77 6.71 -10.48 18.13
C ARG A 77 6.36 -9.00 18.19
N GLY A 78 5.64 -8.51 17.21
CA GLY A 78 5.24 -7.09 17.08
C GLY A 78 4.60 -6.51 18.33
N LYS A 79 3.81 -7.29 19.08
CA LYS A 79 3.19 -6.85 20.35
C LYS A 79 4.17 -6.41 21.44
N TYR A 80 5.45 -6.76 21.33
CA TYR A 80 6.47 -6.35 22.30
C TYR A 80 7.24 -5.08 21.89
N ILE A 81 7.10 -4.68 20.61
CA ILE A 81 7.80 -3.51 20.05
C ILE A 81 6.84 -2.42 19.57
N LEU A 82 5.54 -2.72 19.45
CA LEU A 82 4.52 -1.78 19.02
C LEU A 82 3.61 -1.43 20.20
N ARG A 83 3.32 -0.14 20.35
CA ARG A 83 2.40 0.40 21.35
C ARG A 83 1.23 1.09 20.67
N TYR A 84 0.01 0.76 21.07
CA TYR A 84 -1.17 1.51 20.63
C TYR A 84 -1.15 2.93 21.20
N MET A 85 -1.37 3.88 20.32
CA MET A 85 -1.53 5.28 20.67
C MET A 85 -3.00 5.68 20.56
N GLN A 86 -3.44 6.50 21.49
CA GLN A 86 -4.75 7.14 21.44
C GLN A 86 -4.57 8.64 21.64
N LYS A 87 -4.75 9.40 20.58
CA LYS A 87 -4.53 10.84 20.56
C LYS A 87 -5.85 11.59 20.48
N PRO A 88 -5.96 12.75 21.13
CA PRO A 88 -7.17 13.56 21.03
C PRO A 88 -7.37 14.11 19.62
N VAL A 89 -8.61 14.13 19.17
CA VAL A 89 -9.04 14.83 17.96
C VAL A 89 -9.08 16.33 18.25
N ARG A 90 -8.62 17.14 17.30
CA ARG A 90 -8.72 18.62 17.34
C ARG A 90 -9.88 19.08 16.47
N GLU A 91 -10.40 20.27 16.76
CA GLU A 91 -11.60 20.81 16.15
C GLU A 91 -11.56 20.87 14.60
N ASN A 92 -10.39 21.14 14.02
CA ASN A 92 -10.21 21.30 12.57
C ASN A 92 -9.52 20.08 11.91
N ASP A 93 -9.45 18.92 12.59
CA ASP A 93 -8.82 17.73 12.03
C ASP A 93 -9.65 17.18 10.86
N GLY A 94 -9.07 17.17 9.66
CA GLY A 94 -9.60 16.47 8.49
C GLY A 94 -9.48 14.94 8.64
N VAL A 95 -10.23 14.19 7.86
CA VAL A 95 -10.23 12.72 7.93
C VAL A 95 -9.02 12.14 7.23
N ILE A 96 -8.23 11.34 7.95
CA ILE A 96 -7.12 10.54 7.43
C ILE A 96 -7.67 9.19 6.94
N THR A 97 -7.13 8.72 5.84
CA THR A 97 -7.36 7.38 5.29
C THR A 97 -6.01 6.68 5.07
N CYS A 98 -5.97 5.39 5.41
CA CYS A 98 -4.85 4.51 5.09
C CYS A 98 -5.24 3.66 3.88
N PHE A 99 -4.56 3.87 2.76
CA PHE A 99 -4.83 3.20 1.50
C PHE A 99 -4.04 1.89 1.37
N ARG A 100 -4.49 0.97 0.50
CA ARG A 100 -3.84 -0.35 0.30
C ARG A 100 -2.47 -0.30 -0.35
N ASP A 101 -2.09 0.84 -0.92
CA ASP A 101 -0.74 1.09 -1.43
C ASP A 101 0.24 1.60 -0.36
N GLY A 102 -0.23 1.70 0.91
CA GLY A 102 0.56 2.15 2.05
C GLY A 102 0.56 3.66 2.27
N GLU A 103 -0.15 4.43 1.44
CA GLU A 103 -0.29 5.86 1.64
C GLU A 103 -1.25 6.15 2.81
N VAL A 104 -0.81 6.98 3.76
CA VAL A 104 -1.61 7.46 4.90
C VAL A 104 -1.65 8.98 4.83
N THR A 105 -2.77 9.51 4.39
CA THR A 105 -2.91 10.94 4.11
C THR A 105 -4.34 11.43 4.37
N LEU A 106 -4.53 12.75 4.34
CA LEU A 106 -5.88 13.33 4.33
C LEU A 106 -6.69 12.78 3.15
N ARG A 107 -7.93 12.41 3.42
CA ARG A 107 -8.84 11.92 2.38
C ARG A 107 -8.96 12.90 1.21
N SER A 108 -9.03 14.18 1.50
CA SER A 108 -9.09 15.26 0.52
C SER A 108 -7.88 15.36 -0.41
N ASN A 109 -6.71 14.83 -0.01
CA ASN A 109 -5.50 14.85 -0.84
C ASN A 109 -5.56 13.88 -2.02
N ARG A 110 -6.42 12.87 -1.94
CA ARG A 110 -6.45 11.79 -2.93
C ARG A 110 -7.81 11.65 -3.62
N ARG A 111 -8.89 11.54 -2.86
CA ARG A 111 -10.27 11.50 -3.37
C ARG A 111 -11.26 11.71 -2.24
N GLU A 112 -12.38 12.33 -2.55
CA GLU A 112 -13.46 12.60 -1.60
C GLU A 112 -14.63 11.62 -1.70
N ASP A 113 -14.73 10.84 -2.78
CA ASP A 113 -15.79 9.87 -3.06
C ASP A 113 -15.38 8.42 -2.78
N GLY A 114 -16.36 7.52 -2.83
CA GLY A 114 -16.14 6.07 -2.69
C GLY A 114 -15.85 5.60 -1.26
N PHE A 115 -16.20 6.40 -0.24
CA PHE A 115 -16.09 6.02 1.17
C PHE A 115 -17.47 5.94 1.83
N THR A 116 -17.60 5.02 2.80
CA THR A 116 -18.74 5.04 3.71
C THR A 116 -18.55 6.20 4.68
N MET A 117 -19.48 7.16 4.63
CA MET A 117 -19.52 8.29 5.57
C MET A 117 -20.30 7.85 6.79
N SER A 118 -19.75 8.05 7.99
CA SER A 118 -20.48 7.88 9.23
C SER A 118 -21.05 9.23 9.66
N ASP A 119 -22.34 9.27 9.96
CA ASP A 119 -23.01 10.48 10.48
C ASP A 119 -22.50 10.90 11.87
N LYS A 120 -21.83 9.99 12.59
CA LYS A 120 -21.28 10.24 13.91
C LYS A 120 -19.83 9.75 13.99
N GLU A 121 -18.96 10.64 14.44
CA GLU A 121 -17.52 10.36 14.62
C GLU A 121 -17.24 9.71 15.98
N ILE A 122 -17.97 8.61 16.29
CA ILE A 122 -17.80 7.91 17.57
C ILE A 122 -16.48 7.14 17.57
N GLY A 123 -15.64 7.36 18.60
CA GLY A 123 -14.39 6.65 18.79
C GLY A 123 -13.27 7.10 17.84
N TYR A 124 -13.42 8.21 17.14
CA TYR A 124 -12.34 8.78 16.33
C TYR A 124 -11.15 9.17 17.21
N GLN A 125 -9.95 9.07 16.65
CA GLN A 125 -8.70 9.48 17.28
C GLN A 125 -7.87 10.37 16.37
N GLY A 126 -7.00 11.18 16.97
CA GLY A 126 -6.05 12.02 16.25
C GLY A 126 -4.89 11.20 15.67
N ILE A 127 -4.40 11.64 14.51
CA ILE A 127 -3.19 11.15 13.87
C ILE A 127 -2.28 12.35 13.61
N ASP A 128 -1.00 12.22 13.91
CA ASP A 128 0.01 13.23 13.61
C ASP A 128 0.90 12.77 12.45
N VAL A 129 1.58 13.73 11.83
CA VAL A 129 2.63 13.44 10.84
C VAL A 129 3.70 12.54 11.47
N GLY A 130 4.07 11.49 10.77
CA GLY A 130 5.07 10.51 11.23
C GLY A 130 4.52 9.38 12.09
N ASP A 131 3.21 9.32 12.32
CA ASP A 131 2.59 8.17 12.98
C ASP A 131 2.57 6.95 12.07
N LEU A 132 2.89 5.80 12.61
CA LEU A 132 2.69 4.51 11.95
C LEU A 132 1.21 4.13 12.11
N VAL A 133 0.55 3.92 10.99
CA VAL A 133 -0.89 3.61 10.94
C VAL A 133 -1.11 2.28 10.24
N VAL A 134 -1.94 1.44 10.84
CA VAL A 134 -2.35 0.13 10.30
C VAL A 134 -3.86 0.08 10.20
N HIS A 135 -4.38 -0.19 9.01
CA HIS A 135 -5.81 -0.41 8.82
C HIS A 135 -6.21 -1.78 9.36
N GLY A 136 -7.08 -1.84 10.35
CA GLY A 136 -7.41 -3.07 11.08
C GLY A 136 -8.01 -4.19 10.21
N MET A 137 -8.70 -3.83 9.11
CA MET A 137 -9.30 -4.79 8.18
C MET A 137 -8.45 -5.00 6.91
N ASP A 138 -7.76 -3.96 6.43
CA ASP A 138 -7.04 -4.00 5.16
C ASP A 138 -5.51 -4.06 5.32
N GLY A 139 -5.00 -4.18 6.54
CA GLY A 139 -3.57 -4.30 6.81
C GLY A 139 -2.91 -5.46 6.04
N PHE A 140 -3.60 -6.60 5.93
CA PHE A 140 -3.15 -7.75 5.14
C PHE A 140 -3.02 -7.45 3.64
N ALA A 141 -3.74 -6.43 3.14
CA ALA A 141 -3.72 -5.99 1.74
C ALA A 141 -2.76 -4.82 1.50
N GLY A 142 -1.89 -4.48 2.48
CA GLY A 142 -0.88 -3.45 2.37
C GLY A 142 -1.29 -2.07 2.91
N ALA A 143 -2.46 -1.94 3.54
CA ALA A 143 -2.88 -0.70 4.18
C ALA A 143 -2.13 -0.47 5.50
N ILE A 144 -0.83 -0.24 5.40
CA ILE A 144 0.11 0.08 6.48
C ILE A 144 1.02 1.18 5.99
N GLY A 145 1.11 2.30 6.72
CA GLY A 145 1.92 3.43 6.28
C GLY A 145 2.24 4.41 7.39
N ILE A 146 3.03 5.41 7.03
CA ILE A 146 3.37 6.54 7.90
C ILE A 146 2.57 7.74 7.44
N SER A 147 1.84 8.38 8.36
CA SER A 147 1.03 9.53 8.02
C SER A 147 1.89 10.72 7.59
N ASP A 148 1.57 11.30 6.45
CA ASP A 148 2.14 12.55 5.95
C ASP A 148 1.43 13.80 6.46
N SER A 149 0.26 13.60 7.06
CA SER A 149 -0.65 14.69 7.45
C SER A 149 -1.11 14.54 8.90
N ARG A 150 -1.49 15.67 9.51
CA ARG A 150 -2.26 15.72 10.74
C ARG A 150 -3.75 15.60 10.42
N GLY A 151 -4.47 14.80 11.21
CA GLY A 151 -5.92 14.67 11.08
C GLY A 151 -6.53 13.75 12.11
N LYS A 152 -7.74 13.26 11.82
CA LYS A 152 -8.49 12.29 12.64
C LYS A 152 -8.82 11.05 11.83
N ALA A 153 -8.98 9.94 12.51
CA ALA A 153 -9.33 8.68 11.88
C ALA A 153 -10.39 7.91 12.67
N SER A 154 -11.15 7.10 11.96
CA SER A 154 -12.09 6.16 12.55
C SER A 154 -11.36 5.07 13.34
N PRO A 155 -12.05 4.36 14.27
CA PRO A 155 -11.46 3.30 15.10
C PRO A 155 -10.86 2.12 14.33
N VAL A 156 -11.15 2.02 13.03
CA VAL A 156 -10.57 1.00 12.14
C VAL A 156 -9.08 1.23 11.89
N LEU A 157 -8.60 2.48 12.01
CA LEU A 157 -7.18 2.79 11.88
C LEU A 157 -6.51 2.71 13.26
N ASN A 158 -5.53 1.81 13.36
CA ASN A 158 -4.70 1.67 14.56
C ASN A 158 -3.48 2.58 14.42
N VAL A 159 -3.33 3.51 15.34
CA VAL A 159 -2.15 4.37 15.44
C VAL A 159 -1.15 3.70 16.37
N LEU A 160 0.06 3.46 15.87
CA LEU A 160 1.10 2.73 16.56
C LEU A 160 2.35 3.58 16.76
N ASP A 161 3.00 3.38 17.88
CA ASP A 161 4.32 3.92 18.17
C ASP A 161 5.32 2.81 18.49
N THR A 162 6.60 3.10 18.33
CA THR A 162 7.68 2.15 18.56
C THR A 162 9.01 2.88 18.77
N ASP A 163 9.92 2.24 19.50
CA ASP A 163 11.31 2.67 19.63
C ASP A 163 12.19 2.18 18.46
N GLN A 164 11.59 1.37 17.54
CA GLN A 164 12.23 0.89 16.34
C GLN A 164 12.03 1.86 15.17
N CYS A 165 12.69 1.61 14.04
CA CYS A 165 12.48 2.39 12.82
C CYS A 165 11.08 2.13 12.23
N LYS A 166 10.17 3.08 12.34
CA LYS A 166 8.78 2.98 11.83
C LYS A 166 8.74 2.65 10.33
N ARG A 167 9.66 3.22 9.54
CA ARG A 167 9.73 2.94 8.09
C ARG A 167 10.12 1.49 7.80
N TYR A 168 11.02 0.91 8.60
CA TYR A 168 11.34 -0.51 8.47
C TYR A 168 10.12 -1.38 8.78
N ILE A 169 9.41 -1.10 9.89
CA ILE A 169 8.21 -1.84 10.29
C ILE A 169 7.09 -1.71 9.23
N MET A 170 6.95 -0.56 8.60
CA MET A 170 5.97 -0.37 7.52
C MET A 170 6.22 -1.29 6.33
N TYR A 171 7.46 -1.59 6.00
CA TYR A 171 7.81 -2.50 4.90
C TYR A 171 7.76 -3.97 5.29
N TYR A 172 7.93 -4.28 6.58
CA TYR A 172 7.90 -5.63 7.12
C TYR A 172 6.47 -6.18 7.23
#